data_526a75d408f454505101125fe4b290c6
#
_entry.id   526a75d408f454505101125fe4b290c6
#
_cell.length_a   1.000
_cell.length_b   1.000
_cell.length_c   1.000
_cell.angle_alpha   90.00
_cell.angle_beta   90.00
_cell.angle_gamma   90.00
#
_symmetry.space_group_name_H-M   'P 1'
#
loop_
_entity.id
_entity.type
_entity.pdbx_description
1 polymer ?
#
loop_
_entity_poly.entity_id
_entity_poly.type
_entity_poly.pdbx_seq_one_letter_code
_entity_poly.pdbx_strand_id
1 'polypeptide(L)'
;MPYYDIAGLRVKMNNCGGRSEKQAVPYLADNQSDDLEPDIDIFVDDKRVQAAMAEHPELSQGDWEYMLTGSDFYTDLIKYDGILLHSSCVVVDGIAYTFSADSGTGKSTH
;
A
#
# COMPACT_ATOMS: atom_id res chain seq x y z
N MET A 1 -8.61 13.46 3.60
CA MET A 1 -7.85 12.24 3.33
C MET A 1 -7.14 12.38 1.99
N PRO A 2 -5.86 12.04 1.91
CA PRO A 2 -5.12 12.20 0.66
C PRO A 2 -5.51 11.15 -0.38
N TYR A 3 -5.30 11.54 -1.64
CA TYR A 3 -5.48 10.68 -2.81
C TYR A 3 -4.13 10.31 -3.41
N TYR A 4 -4.05 9.11 -3.92
CA TYR A 4 -2.83 8.55 -4.51
C TYR A 4 -3.15 7.97 -5.89
N ASP A 5 -2.17 8.03 -6.79
CA ASP A 5 -2.24 7.34 -8.07
C ASP A 5 -1.35 6.10 -8.00
N ILE A 6 -1.97 4.93 -7.98
CA ILE A 6 -1.26 3.66 -7.85
C ILE A 6 -1.74 2.73 -8.96
N ALA A 7 -0.84 2.32 -9.83
CA ALA A 7 -1.12 1.39 -10.93
C ALA A 7 -2.30 1.85 -11.81
N GLY A 8 -2.41 3.15 -12.04
CA GLY A 8 -3.50 3.73 -12.84
C GLY A 8 -4.83 3.87 -12.10
N LEU A 9 -4.88 3.52 -10.83
CA LEU A 9 -6.08 3.64 -9.99
C LEU A 9 -5.97 4.84 -9.06
N ARG A 10 -7.09 5.52 -8.84
CA ARG A 10 -7.19 6.60 -7.87
C ARG A 10 -7.55 6.00 -6.51
N VAL A 11 -6.64 6.10 -5.57
CA VAL A 11 -6.75 5.47 -4.25
C VAL A 11 -6.86 6.55 -3.18
N LYS A 12 -7.88 6.44 -2.34
CA LYS A 12 -8.06 7.28 -1.17
C LYS A 12 -7.71 6.48 0.07
N MET A 13 -6.79 6.98 0.89
CA MET A 13 -6.36 6.28 2.11
C MET A 13 -6.25 7.25 3.28
N ASN A 14 -6.69 6.80 4.46
CA ASN A 14 -6.43 7.52 5.70
C ASN A 14 -5.07 7.09 6.24
N ASN A 15 -4.00 7.72 5.83
CA ASN A 15 -2.69 7.43 6.41
C ASN A 15 -2.58 8.14 7.77
N CYS A 16 -2.53 7.37 8.82
CA CYS A 16 -2.59 7.90 10.20
C CYS A 16 -1.22 8.40 10.70
N GLY A 17 -0.37 8.81 9.80
CA GLY A 17 1.02 9.17 10.11
C GLY A 17 1.89 7.91 10.27
N GLY A 18 3.18 8.00 10.13
CA GLY A 18 4.08 6.88 10.30
C GLY A 18 4.45 6.19 8.98
N ARG A 19 4.61 4.85 9.03
CA ARG A 19 5.20 4.09 7.93
C ARG A 19 4.39 4.15 6.63
N SER A 20 3.08 3.96 6.72
CA SER A 20 2.20 3.97 5.54
C SER A 20 2.25 5.31 4.83
N GLU A 21 2.17 6.40 5.59
CA GLU A 21 2.20 7.75 5.04
C GLU A 21 3.52 8.02 4.33
N LYS A 22 4.64 7.66 4.96
CA LYS A 22 5.98 7.87 4.39
C LYS A 22 6.17 7.10 3.09
N GLN A 23 5.72 5.86 3.05
CA GLN A 23 5.89 5.01 1.87
C GLN A 23 4.95 5.41 0.73
N ALA A 24 3.83 6.04 1.04
CA ALA A 24 2.86 6.46 0.04
C ALA A 24 3.21 7.78 -0.66
N VAL A 25 4.12 8.58 -0.09
CA VAL A 25 4.48 9.90 -0.63
C VAL A 25 4.80 9.88 -2.13
N PRO A 26 5.58 8.93 -2.67
CA PRO A 26 5.87 8.91 -4.12
C PRO A 26 4.64 8.73 -5.01
N TYR A 27 3.53 8.28 -4.45
CA TYR A 27 2.30 7.99 -5.17
C TYR A 27 1.22 9.06 -5.00
N LEU A 28 1.53 10.16 -4.31
CA LEU A 28 0.57 11.25 -4.13
C LEU A 28 0.06 11.75 -5.49
N ALA A 29 -1.26 11.80 -5.63
CA ALA A 29 -1.89 12.31 -6.83
C ALA A 29 -1.69 13.83 -6.92
N ASP A 30 -1.52 14.35 -8.15
CA ASP A 30 -1.43 15.79 -8.37
C ASP A 30 -2.74 16.47 -8.03
N ASN A 31 -3.87 15.83 -8.36
CA ASN A 31 -5.19 16.36 -8.07
C ASN A 31 -5.74 15.74 -6.78
N GLN A 32 -5.88 16.57 -5.75
CA GLN A 32 -6.39 16.18 -4.43
C GLN A 32 -7.86 16.57 -4.23
N SER A 33 -8.58 16.86 -5.31
CA SER A 33 -9.97 17.27 -5.23
C SER A 33 -10.88 16.15 -4.73
N ASP A 34 -11.74 16.46 -3.74
CA ASP A 34 -12.74 15.53 -3.24
C ASP A 34 -13.91 15.33 -4.22
N ASP A 35 -13.96 16.11 -5.31
CA ASP A 35 -14.98 15.99 -6.35
C ASP A 35 -14.80 14.72 -7.20
N LEU A 36 -13.60 14.13 -7.18
CA LEU A 36 -13.30 12.92 -7.94
C LEU A 36 -13.53 11.70 -7.06
N GLU A 37 -14.34 10.75 -7.56
CA GLU A 37 -14.53 9.49 -6.85
C GLU A 37 -13.27 8.62 -6.93
N PRO A 38 -12.85 8.04 -5.80
CA PRO A 38 -11.76 7.08 -5.82
C PRO A 38 -12.20 5.75 -6.42
N ASP A 39 -11.28 5.07 -7.09
CA ASP A 39 -11.48 3.68 -7.50
C ASP A 39 -11.40 2.75 -6.29
N ILE A 40 -10.50 3.07 -5.37
CA ILE A 40 -10.30 2.33 -4.12
C ILE A 40 -10.35 3.33 -2.96
N ASP A 41 -11.16 3.03 -1.95
CA ASP A 41 -11.29 3.85 -0.74
C ASP A 41 -10.93 2.98 0.47
N ILE A 42 -9.80 3.28 1.09
CA ILE A 42 -9.30 2.52 2.24
C ILE A 42 -9.37 3.38 3.49
N PHE A 43 -10.08 2.89 4.48
CA PHE A 43 -10.14 3.52 5.78
C PHE A 43 -9.84 2.48 6.86
N VAL A 44 -8.69 2.63 7.53
CA VAL A 44 -8.32 1.80 8.67
C VAL A 44 -8.72 2.52 9.94
N ASP A 45 -9.75 1.99 10.62
CA ASP A 45 -10.29 2.54 11.85
C ASP A 45 -9.32 2.29 13.01
N ASP A 46 -9.17 3.27 13.88
CA ASP A 46 -8.35 3.16 15.08
C ASP A 46 -8.79 2.01 15.99
N LYS A 47 -10.08 1.75 16.11
CA LYS A 47 -10.60 0.62 16.89
C LYS A 47 -10.08 -0.71 16.37
N ARG A 48 -10.00 -0.85 15.05
CA ARG A 48 -9.48 -2.05 14.40
C ARG A 48 -8.00 -2.24 14.71
N VAL A 49 -7.24 -1.14 14.69
CA VAL A 49 -5.81 -1.15 15.04
C VAL A 49 -5.62 -1.54 16.50
N GLN A 50 -6.39 -0.95 17.41
CA GLN A 50 -6.29 -1.24 18.84
C GLN A 50 -6.66 -2.69 19.15
N ALA A 51 -7.67 -3.24 18.50
CA ALA A 51 -8.05 -4.64 18.66
C ALA A 51 -6.92 -5.58 18.21
N ALA A 52 -6.28 -5.27 17.09
CA ALA A 52 -5.14 -6.05 16.60
C ALA A 52 -3.93 -5.98 17.54
N MET A 53 -3.65 -4.80 18.10
CA MET A 53 -2.57 -4.62 19.08
C MET A 53 -2.83 -5.39 20.38
N ALA A 54 -4.10 -5.51 20.78
CA ALA A 54 -4.47 -6.27 21.96
C ALA A 54 -4.19 -7.77 21.80
N GLU A 55 -4.41 -8.31 20.61
CA GLU A 55 -4.15 -9.72 20.29
C GLU A 55 -2.66 -9.99 20.04
N HIS A 56 -1.94 -9.02 19.49
CA HIS A 56 -0.55 -9.16 19.08
C HIS A 56 0.27 -7.94 19.56
N PRO A 57 0.55 -7.87 20.88
CA PRO A 57 1.22 -6.69 21.46
C PRO A 57 2.69 -6.54 21.02
N GLU A 58 3.26 -7.55 20.38
CA GLU A 58 4.62 -7.50 19.83
C GLU A 58 4.77 -6.55 18.63
N LEU A 59 3.66 -6.17 17.98
CA LEU A 59 3.67 -5.25 16.86
C LEU A 59 3.19 -3.87 17.30
N SER A 60 3.80 -2.83 16.74
CA SER A 60 3.44 -1.45 17.04
C SER A 60 2.16 -1.01 16.34
N GLN A 61 1.62 0.13 16.75
CA GLN A 61 0.48 0.75 16.08
C GLN A 61 0.80 1.02 14.60
N GLY A 62 1.97 1.56 14.31
CA GLY A 62 2.40 1.83 12.93
C GLY A 62 2.50 0.58 12.09
N ASP A 63 2.95 -0.53 12.66
CA ASP A 63 3.01 -1.82 11.96
C ASP A 63 1.61 -2.30 11.59
N TRP A 64 0.66 -2.22 12.51
CA TRP A 64 -0.72 -2.63 12.26
C TRP A 64 -1.42 -1.72 11.25
N GLU A 65 -1.23 -0.41 11.34
CA GLU A 65 -1.75 0.53 10.33
C GLU A 65 -1.25 0.16 8.93
N TYR A 66 0.03 -0.11 8.81
CA TYR A 66 0.65 -0.50 7.53
C TYR A 66 0.09 -1.82 7.01
N MET A 67 0.02 -2.84 7.86
CA MET A 67 -0.45 -4.17 7.47
C MET A 67 -1.93 -4.17 7.10
N LEU A 68 -2.77 -3.49 7.86
CA LEU A 68 -4.20 -3.42 7.59
C LEU A 68 -4.51 -2.61 6.32
N THR A 69 -3.80 -1.51 6.12
CA THR A 69 -3.92 -0.73 4.89
C THR A 69 -3.53 -1.56 3.66
N GLY A 70 -2.43 -2.29 3.74
CA GLY A 70 -1.97 -3.17 2.66
C GLY A 70 -2.95 -4.30 2.37
N SER A 71 -3.49 -4.90 3.42
CA SER A 71 -4.48 -5.98 3.29
C SER A 71 -5.76 -5.49 2.60
N ASP A 72 -6.27 -4.34 3.01
CA ASP A 72 -7.46 -3.75 2.41
C ASP A 72 -7.21 -3.36 0.95
N PHE A 73 -6.04 -2.79 0.66
CA PHE A 73 -5.64 -2.45 -0.70
C PHE A 73 -5.58 -3.71 -1.59
N TYR A 74 -4.96 -4.78 -1.09
CA TYR A 74 -4.87 -6.04 -1.83
C TYR A 74 -6.26 -6.62 -2.14
N THR A 75 -7.14 -6.61 -1.14
CA THR A 75 -8.50 -7.12 -1.30
C THR A 75 -9.29 -6.34 -2.35
N ASP A 76 -9.17 -5.02 -2.34
CA ASP A 76 -9.86 -4.17 -3.30
C ASP A 76 -9.23 -4.25 -4.70
N LEU A 77 -7.92 -4.46 -4.78
CA LEU A 77 -7.20 -4.59 -6.04
C LEU A 77 -7.69 -5.77 -6.89
N ILE A 78 -8.15 -6.84 -6.24
CA ILE A 78 -8.70 -8.01 -6.92
C ILE A 78 -9.91 -7.64 -7.80
N LYS A 79 -10.69 -6.65 -7.39
CA LYS A 79 -11.85 -6.17 -8.16
C LYS A 79 -11.44 -5.57 -9.51
N TYR A 80 -10.19 -5.17 -9.66
CA TYR A 80 -9.62 -4.60 -10.88
C TYR A 80 -8.67 -5.58 -11.58
N ASP A 81 -8.80 -6.88 -11.30
CA ASP A 81 -7.96 -7.95 -11.85
C ASP A 81 -6.47 -7.72 -11.55
N GLY A 82 -6.18 -6.98 -10.47
CA GLY A 82 -4.82 -6.68 -10.04
C GLY A 82 -4.29 -7.69 -9.05
N ILE A 83 -2.97 -7.77 -8.96
CA ILE A 83 -2.27 -8.58 -7.97
C ILE A 83 -1.16 -7.77 -7.32
N LEU A 84 -0.78 -8.14 -6.09
CA LEU A 84 0.43 -7.66 -5.47
C LEU A 84 1.56 -8.64 -5.74
N LEU A 85 2.61 -8.15 -6.40
CA LEU A 85 3.80 -8.94 -6.67
C LEU A 85 4.93 -8.46 -5.78
N HIS A 86 5.36 -9.32 -4.85
CA HIS A 86 6.52 -9.03 -4.01
C HIS A 86 7.79 -9.36 -4.79
N SER A 87 8.39 -8.34 -5.39
CA SER A 87 9.56 -8.51 -6.26
C SER A 87 10.46 -7.29 -6.21
N SER A 88 11.68 -7.43 -6.71
CA SER A 88 12.48 -6.29 -7.13
C SER A 88 12.25 -6.05 -8.62
N CYS A 89 12.54 -4.84 -9.10
CA CYS A 89 12.28 -4.46 -10.47
C CYS A 89 13.42 -3.62 -11.03
N VAL A 90 13.83 -3.93 -12.26
CA VAL A 90 14.80 -3.12 -13.02
C VAL A 90 14.14 -2.73 -14.34
N VAL A 91 14.24 -1.46 -14.71
CA VAL A 91 13.69 -0.96 -15.97
C VAL A 91 14.82 -0.69 -16.94
N VAL A 92 14.76 -1.33 -18.11
CA VAL A 92 15.74 -1.16 -19.20
C VAL A 92 14.97 -0.92 -20.50
N ASP A 93 15.30 0.15 -21.20
CA ASP A 93 14.66 0.52 -22.47
C ASP A 93 13.12 0.57 -22.38
N GLY A 94 12.58 1.06 -21.24
CA GLY A 94 11.15 1.17 -21.02
C GLY A 94 10.46 -0.14 -20.67
N ILE A 95 11.19 -1.25 -20.54
CA ILE A 95 10.65 -2.55 -20.18
C ILE A 95 11.03 -2.86 -18.72
N ALA A 96 10.05 -3.24 -17.91
CA ALA A 96 10.27 -3.62 -16.52
C ALA A 96 10.55 -5.13 -16.43
N TYR A 97 11.66 -5.46 -15.80
CA TYR A 97 12.04 -6.84 -15.49
C TYR A 97 11.88 -7.05 -14.00
N THR A 98 11.03 -7.97 -13.59
CA THR A 98 10.75 -8.23 -12.18
C THR A 98 11.42 -9.53 -11.73
N PHE A 99 11.93 -9.52 -10.50
CA PHE A 99 12.61 -10.67 -9.90
C PHE A 99 11.86 -11.04 -8.62
N SER A 100 11.18 -12.17 -8.65
CA SER A 100 10.41 -12.67 -7.51
C SER A 100 11.03 -13.98 -7.03
N ALA A 101 11.36 -14.04 -5.74
CA ALA A 101 12.00 -15.18 -5.12
C ALA A 101 11.75 -15.17 -3.62
N ASP A 102 12.11 -16.27 -2.96
CA ASP A 102 12.04 -16.35 -1.51
C ASP A 102 12.89 -15.26 -0.85
N SER A 103 12.46 -14.83 0.33
CA SER A 103 13.16 -13.84 1.12
C SER A 103 14.61 -14.29 1.39
N GLY A 104 15.56 -13.38 1.21
CA GLY A 104 16.98 -13.67 1.45
C GLY A 104 17.75 -14.23 0.27
N THR A 105 17.14 -14.38 -0.91
CA THR A 105 17.84 -14.87 -2.11
C THR A 105 18.60 -13.79 -2.88
N GLY A 106 18.54 -12.52 -2.41
CA GLY A 106 19.27 -11.43 -3.02
C GLY A 106 18.54 -10.68 -4.12
N LYS A 107 17.22 -10.84 -4.24
CA LYS A 107 16.43 -10.16 -5.29
C LYS A 107 16.50 -8.63 -5.20
N SER A 108 16.78 -8.08 -4.03
CA SER A 108 16.90 -6.64 -3.82
C SER A 108 18.32 -6.11 -3.92
N THR A 109 19.32 -6.97 -4.14
CA THR A 109 20.74 -6.61 -4.16
C THR A 109 21.37 -6.63 -5.55
N HIS A 110 20.68 -7.05 -6.57
CA HIS A 110 21.20 -7.11 -7.94
C HIS A 110 20.98 -5.84 -8.76
#